data_d1166e4f20219f8260a582cce09253cb
#
_entry.id   d1166e4f20219f8260a582cce09253cb
#
_cell.length_a   1.000
_cell.length_b   1.000
_cell.length_c   1.000
_cell.angle_alpha   90.00
_cell.angle_beta   90.00
_cell.angle_gamma   90.00
#
_symmetry.space_group_name_H-M   'P 1'
#
loop_
_entity.id
_entity.type
_entity.pdbx_description
1 polymer ?
#
loop_
_entity_poly.entity_id
_entity_poly.type
_entity_poly.pdbx_seq_one_letter_code
_entity_poly.pdbx_strand_id
1 'polypeptide(L)'
;RPAALPGRWGRVRNQLRKILARLLPARSPYATWRGPVDDKIELLTRARFCLAHENCRDLEGYVTEKLFDSFRAGCVPVYVGPKEIADLVPPGCFIDGRAYGTPAALDAFLRTIDDVAYRGYQERIRAFLLSDQARPFSQDHFADVLAREILADLAAR
;
A
#
# COMPACT_ATOMS: atom_id res chain seq x y z
N ARG A 1 -15.37 -12.14 -21.15
CA ARG A 1 -15.88 -10.75 -20.93
C ARG A 1 -17.08 -10.55 -21.85
N PRO A 2 -18.28 -10.23 -21.37
CA PRO A 2 -19.40 -9.89 -22.26
C PRO A 2 -19.12 -8.55 -22.94
N ALA A 3 -19.33 -8.50 -24.25
CA ALA A 3 -19.12 -7.33 -25.08
C ALA A 3 -19.97 -6.13 -24.60
N ALA A 4 -19.36 -4.93 -24.57
CA ALA A 4 -20.04 -3.71 -24.23
C ALA A 4 -21.02 -3.33 -25.34
N LEU A 5 -22.30 -3.15 -24.99
CA LEU A 5 -23.31 -2.62 -25.90
C LEU A 5 -23.14 -1.09 -26.04
N PRO A 6 -22.97 -0.55 -27.27
CA PRO A 6 -22.85 0.89 -27.47
C PRO A 6 -24.21 1.60 -27.37
N GLY A 7 -24.22 2.83 -26.83
CA GLY A 7 -25.36 3.74 -26.88
C GLY A 7 -26.15 3.93 -25.59
N ARG A 8 -27.35 4.54 -25.70
CA ARG A 8 -28.29 4.92 -24.60
C ARG A 8 -28.54 3.78 -23.60
N TRP A 9 -28.60 2.54 -24.06
CA TRP A 9 -28.81 1.34 -23.23
C TRP A 9 -27.63 1.02 -22.30
N GLY A 10 -26.42 1.32 -22.69
CA GLY A 10 -25.25 1.15 -21.83
C GLY A 10 -25.26 2.10 -20.63
N ARG A 11 -25.75 3.33 -20.84
CA ARG A 11 -25.88 4.33 -19.75
C ARG A 11 -26.98 3.97 -18.77
N VAL A 12 -28.14 3.55 -19.26
CA VAL A 12 -29.27 3.11 -18.42
C VAL A 12 -28.87 1.89 -17.58
N ARG A 13 -28.21 0.91 -18.18
CA ARG A 13 -27.72 -0.28 -17.47
C ARG A 13 -26.69 0.07 -16.39
N ASN A 14 -25.81 1.03 -16.66
CA ASN A 14 -24.82 1.49 -15.67
C ASN A 14 -25.48 2.27 -14.53
N GLN A 15 -26.49 3.07 -14.80
CA GLN A 15 -27.27 3.75 -13.76
C GLN A 15 -28.07 2.76 -12.91
N LEU A 16 -28.75 1.81 -13.53
CA LEU A 16 -29.46 0.74 -12.81
C LEU A 16 -28.50 -0.11 -11.96
N ARG A 17 -27.32 -0.44 -12.48
CA ARG A 17 -26.28 -1.12 -11.67
C ARG A 17 -25.83 -0.30 -10.46
N LYS A 18 -25.67 1.02 -10.61
CA LYS A 18 -25.31 1.92 -9.50
C LYS A 18 -26.42 2.03 -8.46
N ILE A 19 -27.69 2.06 -8.89
CA ILE A 19 -28.85 2.10 -8.00
C ILE A 19 -29.00 0.75 -7.27
N LEU A 20 -28.93 -0.37 -7.99
CA LEU A 20 -28.97 -1.72 -7.41
C LEU A 20 -27.78 -1.99 -6.46
N ALA A 21 -26.60 -1.49 -6.79
CA ALA A 21 -25.43 -1.60 -5.91
C ALA A 21 -25.57 -0.77 -4.61
N ARG A 22 -26.44 0.25 -4.59
CA ARG A 22 -26.75 1.01 -3.36
C ARG A 22 -27.85 0.34 -2.53
N LEU A 23 -28.71 -0.45 -3.14
CA LEU A 23 -29.87 -1.10 -2.50
C LEU A 23 -29.55 -2.53 -2.04
N LEU A 24 -28.58 -3.21 -2.67
CA LEU A 24 -28.16 -4.53 -2.29
C LEU A 24 -26.80 -4.43 -1.58
N PRO A 25 -26.66 -5.01 -0.38
CA PRO A 25 -25.35 -5.08 0.25
C PRO A 25 -24.38 -5.77 -0.70
N ALA A 26 -23.26 -5.09 -1.03
CA ALA A 26 -22.22 -5.64 -1.88
C ALA A 26 -21.72 -6.94 -1.23
N ARG A 27 -22.16 -8.08 -1.72
CA ARG A 27 -21.60 -9.36 -1.32
C ARG A 27 -20.20 -9.44 -1.90
N SER A 28 -19.21 -9.24 -1.04
CA SER A 28 -17.82 -9.52 -1.39
C SER A 28 -17.70 -11.01 -1.70
N PRO A 29 -16.96 -11.40 -2.76
CA PRO A 29 -16.62 -12.79 -2.99
C PRO A 29 -15.70 -13.36 -1.91
N TYR A 30 -15.15 -12.51 -1.04
CA TYR A 30 -14.22 -12.88 0.01
C TYR A 30 -14.92 -12.97 1.35
N ALA A 31 -14.90 -14.15 1.98
CA ALA A 31 -15.51 -14.40 3.29
C ALA A 31 -14.90 -13.55 4.43
N THR A 32 -13.67 -13.10 4.24
CA THR A 32 -12.93 -12.25 5.20
C THR A 32 -13.21 -10.76 5.07
N TRP A 33 -13.92 -10.34 4.03
CA TRP A 33 -14.23 -8.92 3.84
C TRP A 33 -15.24 -8.44 4.90
N ARG A 34 -14.95 -7.32 5.54
CA ARG A 34 -15.75 -6.74 6.64
C ARG A 34 -16.40 -5.41 6.28
N GLY A 35 -16.28 -4.97 5.04
CA GLY A 35 -16.82 -3.70 4.56
C GLY A 35 -15.75 -2.61 4.41
N PRO A 36 -16.16 -1.43 3.94
CA PRO A 36 -15.31 -0.26 3.91
C PRO A 36 -14.98 0.18 5.34
N VAL A 37 -13.89 0.91 5.50
CA VAL A 37 -13.47 1.54 6.76
C VAL A 37 -13.40 3.05 6.55
N ASP A 38 -13.76 3.81 7.56
CA ASP A 38 -13.75 5.27 7.50
C ASP A 38 -12.31 5.81 7.63
N ASP A 39 -11.51 5.21 8.49
CA ASP A 39 -10.09 5.54 8.67
C ASP A 39 -9.22 4.28 8.60
N LYS A 40 -8.43 4.22 7.53
CA LYS A 40 -7.47 3.12 7.29
C LYS A 40 -6.36 3.13 8.35
N ILE A 41 -5.87 4.30 8.74
CA ILE A 41 -4.77 4.41 9.70
C ILE A 41 -5.24 3.92 11.07
N GLU A 42 -6.40 4.36 11.53
CA GLU A 42 -6.98 3.89 12.79
C GLU A 42 -7.14 2.37 12.81
N LEU A 43 -7.62 1.77 11.70
CA LEU A 43 -7.71 0.32 11.61
C LEU A 43 -6.33 -0.35 11.74
N LEU A 44 -5.32 0.17 11.05
CA LEU A 44 -3.97 -0.39 11.05
C LEU A 44 -3.29 -0.31 12.41
N THR A 45 -3.59 0.70 13.24
CA THR A 45 -3.03 0.79 14.62
C THR A 45 -3.42 -0.38 15.51
N ARG A 46 -4.49 -1.10 15.16
CA ARG A 46 -5.00 -2.27 15.89
C ARG A 46 -4.40 -3.59 15.40
N ALA A 47 -3.59 -3.55 14.34
CA ALA A 47 -2.98 -4.72 13.72
C ALA A 47 -1.47 -4.75 13.95
N ARG A 48 -0.90 -5.91 14.26
CA ARG A 48 0.57 -6.08 14.31
C ARG A 48 1.17 -6.03 12.91
N PHE A 49 0.52 -6.69 11.95
CA PHE A 49 1.01 -6.83 10.57
C PHE A 49 -0.05 -6.39 9.56
N CYS A 50 0.39 -5.81 8.47
CA CYS A 50 -0.43 -5.42 7.33
C CYS A 50 0.11 -6.02 6.04
N LEU A 51 -0.74 -6.63 5.23
CA LEU A 51 -0.38 -7.06 3.88
C LEU A 51 -0.38 -5.83 2.95
N ALA A 52 0.78 -5.27 2.70
CA ALA A 52 0.99 -4.10 1.86
C ALA A 52 1.54 -4.52 0.49
N HIS A 53 0.66 -5.01 -0.37
CA HIS A 53 1.01 -5.46 -1.71
C HIS A 53 0.72 -4.35 -2.73
N GLU A 54 1.72 -4.03 -3.54
CA GLU A 54 1.53 -3.10 -4.64
C GLU A 54 0.67 -3.69 -5.75
N ASN A 55 -0.02 -2.82 -6.49
CA ASN A 55 -0.89 -3.26 -7.58
C ASN A 55 -0.10 -3.81 -8.77
N CYS A 56 1.14 -3.32 -8.96
CA CYS A 56 2.09 -3.79 -9.96
C CYS A 56 3.29 -4.40 -9.25
N ARG A 57 3.63 -5.64 -9.60
CA ARG A 57 4.87 -6.28 -9.17
C ARG A 57 5.99 -5.88 -10.10
N ASP A 58 7.20 -5.82 -9.57
CA ASP A 58 8.43 -5.64 -10.31
C ASP A 58 8.47 -4.41 -11.24
N LEU A 59 7.62 -3.40 -10.97
CA LEU A 59 7.70 -2.10 -11.62
C LEU A 59 8.66 -1.24 -10.82
N GLU A 60 9.79 -0.89 -11.44
CA GLU A 60 10.86 -0.10 -10.83
C GLU A 60 10.31 1.24 -10.30
N GLY A 61 10.70 1.62 -9.09
CA GLY A 61 10.27 2.83 -8.42
C GLY A 61 8.81 2.86 -7.97
N TYR A 62 8.01 1.81 -8.23
CA TYR A 62 6.59 1.80 -7.88
C TYR A 62 6.37 1.47 -6.40
N VAL A 63 6.60 2.45 -5.56
CA VAL A 63 6.33 2.41 -4.12
C VAL A 63 5.22 3.40 -3.81
N THR A 64 4.12 2.92 -3.23
CA THR A 64 2.95 3.74 -2.94
C THR A 64 2.79 3.99 -1.43
N GLU A 65 1.72 4.69 -1.09
CA GLU A 65 1.35 4.98 0.30
C GLU A 65 1.16 3.73 1.18
N LYS A 66 0.97 2.55 0.60
CA LYS A 66 0.65 1.32 1.36
C LYS A 66 1.73 0.96 2.37
N LEU A 67 3.00 1.11 1.98
CA LEU A 67 4.13 0.87 2.87
C LEU A 67 4.16 1.91 4.00
N PHE A 68 4.06 3.19 3.64
CA PHE A 68 4.16 4.31 4.57
C PHE A 68 2.96 4.45 5.51
N ASP A 69 1.76 4.10 5.05
CA ASP A 69 0.59 4.04 5.92
C ASP A 69 0.75 2.99 7.02
N SER A 70 1.36 1.85 6.70
CA SER A 70 1.70 0.83 7.71
C SER A 70 2.72 1.38 8.72
N PHE A 71 3.76 2.06 8.26
CA PHE A 71 4.76 2.70 9.13
C PHE A 71 4.14 3.76 10.04
N ARG A 72 3.30 4.63 9.47
CA ARG A 72 2.59 5.68 10.20
C ARG A 72 1.68 5.12 11.28
N ALA A 73 1.04 3.99 11.03
CA ALA A 73 0.18 3.31 12.00
C ALA A 73 0.96 2.52 13.07
N GLY A 74 2.28 2.38 12.96
CA GLY A 74 3.09 1.54 13.82
C GLY A 74 2.94 0.04 13.57
N CYS A 75 2.33 -0.33 12.44
CA CYS A 75 2.11 -1.70 11.98
C CYS A 75 3.29 -2.14 11.12
N VAL A 76 3.74 -3.38 11.27
CA VAL A 76 4.83 -3.93 10.44
C VAL A 76 4.27 -4.45 9.12
N PRO A 77 4.66 -3.88 7.96
CA PRO A 77 4.15 -4.34 6.67
C PRO A 77 4.80 -5.66 6.24
N VAL A 78 3.99 -6.58 5.75
CA VAL A 78 4.40 -7.65 4.84
C VAL A 78 4.28 -7.08 3.44
N TYR A 79 5.42 -6.71 2.86
CA TYR A 79 5.46 -5.92 1.64
C TYR A 79 5.77 -6.77 0.40
N VAL A 80 5.06 -6.49 -0.69
CA VAL A 80 5.36 -7.01 -2.02
C VAL A 80 5.23 -5.87 -3.03
N GLY A 81 6.35 -5.46 -3.59
CA GLY A 81 6.46 -4.37 -4.54
C GLY A 81 7.67 -4.54 -5.45
N PRO A 82 8.35 -3.45 -5.84
CA PRO A 82 9.52 -3.49 -6.70
C PRO A 82 10.67 -4.30 -6.09
N LYS A 83 11.54 -4.85 -6.95
CA LYS A 83 12.64 -5.72 -6.52
C LYS A 83 13.69 -4.96 -5.73
N GLU A 84 13.91 -3.71 -6.11
CA GLU A 84 14.88 -2.79 -5.52
C GLU A 84 14.40 -2.11 -4.23
N ILE A 85 13.30 -2.55 -3.65
CA ILE A 85 12.77 -1.93 -2.41
C ILE A 85 13.82 -1.86 -1.28
N ALA A 86 14.72 -2.84 -1.21
CA ALA A 86 15.78 -2.87 -0.20
C ALA A 86 16.84 -1.76 -0.37
N ASP A 87 16.95 -1.18 -1.58
CA ASP A 87 17.83 -0.05 -1.86
C ASP A 87 17.18 1.28 -1.42
N LEU A 88 15.85 1.31 -1.35
CA LEU A 88 15.05 2.47 -1.01
C LEU A 88 14.68 2.52 0.48
N VAL A 89 14.35 1.37 1.05
CA VAL A 89 13.92 1.22 2.44
C VAL A 89 14.74 0.13 3.11
N PRO A 90 15.41 0.39 4.24
CA PRO A 90 16.29 -0.58 4.88
C PRO A 90 15.61 -1.91 5.16
N PRO A 91 16.29 -3.04 4.88
CA PRO A 91 15.86 -4.35 5.34
C PRO A 91 15.60 -4.36 6.85
N GLY A 92 14.50 -4.97 7.27
CA GLY A 92 14.08 -4.98 8.67
C GLY A 92 13.09 -3.86 9.04
N CYS A 93 12.79 -2.92 8.14
CA CYS A 93 11.61 -2.05 8.25
C CYS A 93 10.33 -2.74 7.75
N PHE A 94 10.46 -3.82 6.98
CA PHE A 94 9.35 -4.59 6.44
C PHE A 94 9.70 -6.09 6.39
N ILE A 95 8.70 -6.92 6.21
CA ILE A 95 8.83 -8.35 5.93
C ILE A 95 8.64 -8.52 4.42
N ASP A 96 9.63 -9.06 3.72
CA ASP A 96 9.50 -9.31 2.28
C ASP A 96 8.54 -10.49 2.04
N GLY A 97 7.34 -10.19 1.58
CA GLY A 97 6.32 -11.21 1.30
C GLY A 97 6.72 -12.18 0.19
N ARG A 98 7.70 -11.83 -0.66
CA ARG A 98 8.22 -12.71 -1.74
C ARG A 98 9.01 -13.88 -1.21
N ALA A 99 9.55 -13.77 0.01
CA ALA A 99 10.29 -14.86 0.66
C ALA A 99 9.40 -16.06 1.00
N TYR A 100 8.07 -15.89 0.97
CA TYR A 100 7.12 -16.93 1.39
C TYR A 100 6.29 -17.40 0.20
N GLY A 101 6.51 -18.66 -0.21
CA GLY A 101 5.82 -19.25 -1.37
C GLY A 101 4.33 -19.53 -1.16
N THR A 102 3.85 -19.56 0.09
CA THR A 102 2.45 -19.82 0.43
C THR A 102 1.97 -18.94 1.60
N PRO A 103 0.66 -18.63 1.69
CA PRO A 103 0.10 -17.93 2.84
C PRO A 103 0.33 -18.67 4.18
N ALA A 104 0.35 -20.01 4.15
CA ALA A 104 0.60 -20.81 5.36
C ALA A 104 2.04 -20.66 5.86
N ALA A 105 3.02 -20.61 4.96
CA ALA A 105 4.43 -20.35 5.32
C ALA A 105 4.62 -18.96 5.91
N LEU A 106 3.95 -17.95 5.33
CA LEU A 106 3.94 -16.60 5.88
C LEU A 106 3.31 -16.56 7.28
N ASP A 107 2.12 -17.14 7.46
CA ASP A 107 1.44 -17.18 8.76
C ASP A 107 2.31 -17.87 9.83
N ALA A 108 2.93 -19.01 9.47
CA ALA A 108 3.84 -19.71 10.37
C ALA A 108 5.01 -18.82 10.81
N PHE A 109 5.62 -18.08 9.88
CA PHE A 109 6.68 -17.11 10.19
C PHE A 109 6.18 -15.98 11.08
N LEU A 110 5.05 -15.34 10.76
CA LEU A 110 4.51 -14.23 11.54
C LEU A 110 4.23 -14.63 13.00
N ARG A 111 3.84 -15.87 13.25
CA ARG A 111 3.63 -16.42 14.58
C ARG A 111 4.92 -16.62 15.38
N THR A 112 6.07 -16.70 14.74
CA THR A 112 7.37 -16.77 15.43
C THR A 112 7.86 -15.42 15.94
N ILE A 113 7.29 -14.31 15.46
CA ILE A 113 7.68 -12.95 15.83
C ILE A 113 7.09 -12.64 17.23
N ASP A 114 7.93 -12.71 18.25
CA ASP A 114 7.58 -12.29 19.60
C ASP A 114 7.54 -10.76 19.75
N ASP A 115 7.25 -10.29 20.95
CA ASP A 115 7.14 -8.84 21.20
C ASP A 115 8.49 -8.12 21.13
N VAL A 116 9.60 -8.80 21.41
CA VAL A 116 10.93 -8.22 21.32
C VAL A 116 11.31 -8.02 19.85
N ALA A 117 11.15 -9.05 19.04
CA ALA A 117 11.39 -8.99 17.60
C ALA A 117 10.46 -7.95 16.93
N TYR A 118 9.19 -7.92 17.32
CA TYR A 118 8.23 -6.95 16.81
C TYR A 118 8.64 -5.50 17.13
N ARG A 119 9.00 -5.21 18.37
CA ARG A 119 9.54 -3.88 18.75
C ARG A 119 10.78 -3.51 17.95
N GLY A 120 11.66 -4.47 17.69
CA GLY A 120 12.83 -4.25 16.84
C GLY A 120 12.48 -3.80 15.41
N TYR A 121 11.38 -4.31 14.81
CA TYR A 121 10.86 -3.77 13.55
C TYR A 121 10.41 -2.33 13.71
N GLN A 122 9.61 -2.03 14.72
CA GLN A 122 9.08 -0.68 14.96
C GLN A 122 10.19 0.35 15.20
N GLU A 123 11.25 -0.01 15.93
CA GLU A 123 12.42 0.85 16.17
C GLU A 123 13.17 1.15 14.86
N ARG A 124 13.37 0.16 14.00
CA ARG A 124 14.01 0.36 12.69
C ARG A 124 13.14 1.22 11.77
N ILE A 125 11.84 0.99 11.74
CA ILE A 125 10.88 1.84 11.01
C ILE A 125 10.98 3.29 11.48
N ARG A 126 10.98 3.51 12.80
CA ARG A 126 11.10 4.86 13.37
C ARG A 126 12.43 5.51 13.02
N ALA A 127 13.54 4.78 13.14
CA ALA A 127 14.86 5.27 12.78
C ALA A 127 14.94 5.66 11.30
N PHE A 128 14.39 4.84 10.40
CA PHE A 128 14.30 5.14 8.98
C PHE A 128 13.50 6.42 8.72
N LEU A 129 12.27 6.53 9.27
CA LEU A 129 11.41 7.70 9.06
C LEU A 129 12.02 9.03 9.56
N LEU A 130 12.94 8.97 10.52
CA LEU A 130 13.68 10.12 11.04
C LEU A 130 15.01 10.38 10.33
N SER A 131 15.40 9.55 9.39
CA SER A 131 16.65 9.65 8.65
C SER A 131 16.50 10.44 7.34
N ASP A 132 17.64 10.95 6.83
CA ASP A 132 17.67 11.58 5.50
C ASP A 132 17.29 10.60 4.37
N GLN A 133 17.43 9.30 4.59
CA GLN A 133 17.06 8.27 3.63
C GLN A 133 15.54 8.24 3.36
N ALA A 134 14.71 8.67 4.31
CA ALA A 134 13.26 8.78 4.12
C ALA A 134 12.84 10.07 3.39
N ARG A 135 13.75 11.07 3.28
CA ARG A 135 13.44 12.37 2.67
C ARG A 135 12.83 12.28 1.27
N PRO A 136 13.31 11.42 0.34
CA PRO A 136 12.72 11.28 -1.00
C PRO A 136 11.21 10.95 -1.01
N PHE A 137 10.69 10.40 0.09
CA PHE A 137 9.28 10.04 0.24
C PHE A 137 8.45 11.13 0.95
N SER A 138 9.05 12.29 1.25
CA SER A 138 8.35 13.40 1.92
C SER A 138 7.59 14.27 0.92
N GLN A 139 6.53 14.92 1.39
CA GLN A 139 5.78 15.92 0.61
C GLN A 139 6.64 17.11 0.23
N ASP A 140 7.55 17.55 1.11
CA ASP A 140 8.44 18.67 0.87
C ASP A 140 9.40 18.35 -0.29
N HIS A 141 10.00 17.16 -0.28
CA HIS A 141 10.88 16.73 -1.38
C HIS A 141 10.12 16.65 -2.71
N PHE A 142 8.89 16.10 -2.70
CA PHE A 142 8.06 16.07 -3.90
C PHE A 142 7.77 17.49 -4.44
N ALA A 143 7.41 18.42 -3.55
CA ALA A 143 7.17 19.82 -3.93
C ALA A 143 8.44 20.48 -4.50
N ASP A 144 9.59 20.25 -3.88
CA ASP A 144 10.89 20.79 -4.32
C ASP A 144 11.26 20.25 -5.71
N VAL A 145 11.11 18.93 -5.94
CA VAL A 145 11.39 18.33 -7.25
C VAL A 145 10.46 18.89 -8.31
N LEU A 146 9.15 18.93 -8.04
CA LEU A 146 8.17 19.45 -8.99
C LEU A 146 8.43 20.91 -9.36
N ALA A 147 8.68 21.76 -8.36
CA ALA A 147 8.98 23.17 -8.58
C ALA A 147 10.26 23.37 -9.43
N ARG A 148 11.31 22.61 -9.13
CA ARG A 148 12.58 22.66 -9.87
C ARG A 148 12.40 22.25 -11.33
N GLU A 149 11.69 21.15 -11.61
CA GLU A 149 11.46 20.68 -12.97
C GLU A 149 10.63 21.69 -13.79
N ILE A 150 9.57 22.26 -13.18
CA ILE A 150 8.77 23.30 -13.84
C ILE A 150 9.60 24.55 -14.16
N LEU A 151 10.41 25.02 -13.22
CA LEU A 151 11.27 26.20 -13.42
C LEU A 151 12.35 25.94 -14.49
N ALA A 152 12.91 24.74 -14.53
CA ALA A 152 13.88 24.36 -15.56
C ALA A 152 13.24 24.33 -16.97
N ASP A 153 12.04 23.80 -17.12
CA ASP A 153 11.32 23.79 -18.41
C ASP A 153 10.96 25.22 -18.87
N LEU A 154 10.54 26.09 -17.94
CA LEU A 154 10.25 27.47 -18.25
C LEU A 154 11.48 28.25 -18.68
N ALA A 155 12.64 27.98 -18.08
CA ALA A 155 13.91 28.66 -18.44
C ALA A 155 14.50 28.16 -19.77
N ALA A 156 14.11 26.97 -20.23
CA ALA A 156 14.57 26.38 -21.49
C ALA A 156 13.75 26.81 -22.72
N ARG A 157 12.67 27.56 -22.53
CA ARG A 157 11.78 28.10 -23.60
C ARG A 157 12.15 29.51 -23.97
#